data_d486cc7747b744be55404a04f367fff8
#
_entry.id   d486cc7747b744be55404a04f367fff8
#
_cell.length_a   1.000
_cell.length_b   1.000
_cell.length_c   1.000
_cell.angle_alpha   90.00
_cell.angle_beta   90.00
_cell.angle_gamma   90.00
#
_symmetry.space_group_name_H-M   'P 1'
#
loop_
_entity.id
_entity.type
_entity.pdbx_description
1 polymer ?
#
loop_
_entity_poly.entity_id
_entity_poly.type
_entity_poly.pdbx_seq_one_letter_code
_entity_poly.pdbx_strand_id
1 'polypeptide(L)'
;MGIVWFVPVRVDTSLVASELRVVLGQLMRRLRVEHRFPLSHGAVLGRLDRQGPLSTVELASAERVRPQSMGQTLAELETQGLVSRRPDEADGRRTLLELTDAGRQTLAEDRQRREGWLTQAIEQEFSAEEQEVLAQAIPLLARLTEL
;
A
#
# COMPACT_ATOMS: atom_id res chain seq x y z
N MET A 1 18.59 5.45 49.74
CA MET A 1 18.61 5.71 48.28
C MET A 1 18.67 4.36 47.59
N GLY A 2 17.51 3.91 47.13
CA GLY A 2 17.39 2.64 46.39
C GLY A 2 17.82 2.87 44.95
N ILE A 3 18.84 2.16 44.50
CA ILE A 3 19.21 2.09 43.08
C ILE A 3 18.14 1.21 42.40
N VAL A 4 17.23 1.86 41.67
CA VAL A 4 16.27 1.13 40.82
C VAL A 4 17.09 0.62 39.64
N TRP A 5 17.39 -0.70 39.64
CA TRP A 5 17.97 -1.39 38.50
C TRP A 5 16.90 -1.38 37.40
N PHE A 6 17.07 -0.56 36.39
CA PHE A 6 16.33 -0.65 35.15
C PHE A 6 16.79 -1.92 34.42
N VAL A 7 16.10 -3.01 34.69
CA VAL A 7 16.30 -4.23 33.90
C VAL A 7 15.64 -3.96 32.55
N PRO A 8 16.38 -3.85 31.45
CA PRO A 8 15.75 -3.71 30.14
C PRO A 8 14.91 -4.96 29.91
N VAL A 9 13.61 -4.79 29.80
CA VAL A 9 12.69 -5.85 29.36
C VAL A 9 13.19 -6.29 28.00
N ARG A 10 13.81 -7.46 27.91
CA ARG A 10 14.19 -8.06 26.63
C ARG A 10 12.93 -8.41 25.90
N VAL A 11 12.62 -7.63 24.88
CA VAL A 11 11.51 -7.93 23.98
C VAL A 11 11.86 -9.20 23.21
N ASP A 12 10.98 -10.19 23.26
CA ASP A 12 11.10 -11.38 22.40
C ASP A 12 10.74 -10.98 20.96
N THR A 13 11.77 -10.72 20.16
CA THR A 13 11.61 -10.30 18.76
C THR A 13 10.94 -11.35 17.89
N SER A 14 11.08 -12.65 18.23
CA SER A 14 10.41 -13.74 17.52
C SER A 14 8.90 -13.69 17.74
N LEU A 15 8.48 -13.46 18.99
CA LEU A 15 7.07 -13.29 19.34
C LEU A 15 6.49 -12.06 18.67
N VAL A 16 7.18 -10.91 18.75
CA VAL A 16 6.76 -9.67 18.08
C VAL A 16 6.59 -9.87 16.58
N ALA A 17 7.54 -10.53 15.92
CA ALA A 17 7.44 -10.81 14.49
C ALA A 17 6.23 -11.69 14.13
N SER A 18 5.95 -12.72 14.95
CA SER A 18 4.82 -13.60 14.75
C SER A 18 3.48 -12.85 14.91
N GLU A 19 3.33 -12.10 15.97
CA GLU A 19 2.10 -11.33 16.25
C GLU A 19 1.89 -10.22 15.21
N LEU A 20 2.93 -9.48 14.87
CA LEU A 20 2.87 -8.44 13.84
C LEU A 20 2.39 -9.00 12.49
N ARG A 21 2.94 -10.14 12.07
CA ARG A 21 2.49 -10.82 10.84
C ARG A 21 1.00 -11.14 10.86
N VAL A 22 0.51 -11.65 11.99
CA VAL A 22 -0.91 -12.01 12.15
C VAL A 22 -1.79 -10.76 12.10
N VAL A 23 -1.45 -9.73 12.89
CA VAL A 23 -2.23 -8.48 12.99
C VAL A 23 -2.24 -7.74 11.66
N LEU A 24 -1.10 -7.62 10.98
CA LEU A 24 -1.04 -7.01 9.65
C LEU A 24 -1.92 -7.76 8.63
N GLY A 25 -1.90 -9.10 8.67
CA GLY A 25 -2.75 -9.91 7.81
C GLY A 25 -4.24 -9.70 8.08
N GLN A 26 -4.64 -9.56 9.35
CA GLN A 26 -6.02 -9.27 9.74
C GLN A 26 -6.45 -7.86 9.32
N LEU A 27 -5.61 -6.85 9.57
CA LEU A 27 -5.86 -5.48 9.19
C LEU A 27 -6.00 -5.32 7.67
N MET A 28 -5.10 -5.95 6.91
CA MET A 28 -5.18 -5.96 5.45
C MET A 28 -6.46 -6.62 4.93
N ARG A 29 -6.91 -7.71 5.55
CA ARG A 29 -8.21 -8.34 5.21
C ARG A 29 -9.38 -7.43 5.51
N ARG A 30 -9.34 -6.72 6.65
CA ARG A 30 -10.39 -5.76 7.03
C ARG A 30 -10.45 -4.58 6.07
N LEU A 31 -9.30 -3.98 5.75
CA LEU A 31 -9.22 -2.88 4.79
C LEU A 31 -9.64 -3.29 3.37
N ARG A 32 -9.49 -4.58 3.01
CA ARG A 32 -9.92 -5.08 1.70
C ARG A 32 -11.42 -4.89 1.47
N VAL A 33 -12.24 -4.93 2.50
CA VAL A 33 -13.69 -4.72 2.39
C VAL A 33 -14.01 -3.29 1.94
N GLU A 34 -13.14 -2.34 2.25
CA GLU A 34 -13.28 -0.93 1.86
C GLU A 34 -12.72 -0.64 0.45
N HIS A 35 -12.03 -1.60 -0.18
CA HIS A 35 -11.51 -1.44 -1.53
C HIS A 35 -12.61 -1.47 -2.59
N ARG A 36 -12.54 -0.55 -3.53
CA ARG A 36 -13.43 -0.47 -4.68
C ARG A 36 -13.07 -1.48 -5.79
N PHE A 37 -11.84 -1.99 -5.79
CA PHE A 37 -11.28 -2.87 -6.82
C PHE A 37 -10.29 -3.88 -6.22
N PRO A 38 -9.92 -4.93 -7.00
CA PRO A 38 -8.95 -5.92 -6.56
C PRO A 38 -7.61 -5.30 -6.12
N LEU A 39 -6.91 -5.92 -5.16
CA LEU A 39 -5.62 -5.43 -4.66
C LEU A 39 -4.58 -5.23 -5.77
N SER A 40 -4.57 -6.12 -6.78
CA SER A 40 -3.67 -6.01 -7.94
C SER A 40 -3.90 -4.72 -8.72
N HIS A 41 -5.16 -4.31 -8.91
CA HIS A 41 -5.51 -3.05 -9.56
C HIS A 41 -5.06 -1.86 -8.71
N GLY A 42 -5.34 -1.87 -7.41
CA GLY A 42 -4.92 -0.82 -6.48
C GLY A 42 -3.41 -0.66 -6.42
N ALA A 43 -2.66 -1.76 -6.45
CA ALA A 43 -1.20 -1.75 -6.48
C ALA A 43 -0.66 -1.06 -7.74
N VAL A 44 -1.18 -1.40 -8.91
CA VAL A 44 -0.80 -0.79 -10.20
C VAL A 44 -1.15 0.70 -10.23
N LEU A 45 -2.39 1.06 -9.91
CA LEU A 45 -2.82 2.46 -9.88
C LEU A 45 -1.99 3.29 -8.91
N GLY A 46 -1.75 2.78 -7.71
CA GLY A 46 -0.92 3.44 -6.71
C GLY A 46 0.55 3.59 -7.14
N ARG A 47 1.09 2.62 -7.89
CA ARG A 47 2.45 2.68 -8.45
C ARG A 47 2.57 3.76 -9.51
N LEU A 48 1.66 3.78 -10.46
CA LEU A 48 1.62 4.78 -11.52
C LEU A 48 1.43 6.21 -10.96
N ASP A 49 0.66 6.33 -9.87
CA ASP A 49 0.48 7.62 -9.20
C ASP A 49 1.78 8.15 -8.55
N ARG A 50 2.54 7.26 -7.90
CA ARG A 50 3.77 7.65 -7.20
C ARG A 50 4.98 7.83 -8.11
N GLN A 51 5.10 7.01 -9.15
CA GLN A 51 6.31 6.95 -10.00
C GLN A 51 6.10 7.53 -11.40
N GLY A 52 4.85 7.84 -11.77
CA GLY A 52 4.51 8.26 -13.12
C GLY A 52 4.40 7.09 -14.10
N PRO A 53 4.47 7.37 -15.42
CA PRO A 53 4.32 6.36 -16.46
C PRO A 53 5.40 5.28 -16.40
N LEU A 54 4.98 4.00 -16.50
CA LEU A 54 5.84 2.82 -16.47
C LEU A 54 5.44 1.83 -17.57
N SER A 55 6.41 1.04 -18.02
CA SER A 55 6.14 -0.08 -18.93
C SER A 55 5.55 -1.28 -18.20
N THR A 56 4.93 -2.20 -18.94
CA THR A 56 4.41 -3.46 -18.39
C THR A 56 5.49 -4.25 -17.65
N VAL A 57 6.71 -4.27 -18.16
CA VAL A 57 7.83 -5.02 -17.55
C VAL A 57 8.26 -4.37 -16.23
N GLU A 58 8.35 -3.06 -16.18
CA GLU A 58 8.67 -2.31 -14.96
C GLU A 58 7.60 -2.51 -13.89
N LEU A 59 6.32 -2.45 -14.26
CA LEU A 59 5.20 -2.73 -13.35
C LEU A 59 5.23 -4.17 -12.84
N ALA A 60 5.43 -5.16 -13.73
CA ALA A 60 5.51 -6.57 -13.36
C ALA A 60 6.66 -6.84 -12.38
N SER A 61 7.83 -6.25 -12.63
CA SER A 61 8.99 -6.36 -11.75
C SER A 61 8.74 -5.73 -10.38
N ALA A 62 8.19 -4.51 -10.36
CA ALA A 62 7.90 -3.78 -9.13
C ALA A 62 6.86 -4.49 -8.24
N GLU A 63 5.84 -5.08 -8.85
CA GLU A 63 4.79 -5.83 -8.13
C GLU A 63 5.15 -7.32 -7.93
N ARG A 64 6.31 -7.77 -8.37
CA ARG A 64 6.81 -9.15 -8.26
C ARG A 64 5.83 -10.19 -8.85
N VAL A 65 5.23 -9.85 -9.97
CA VAL A 65 4.33 -10.73 -10.74
C VAL A 65 4.89 -11.03 -12.11
N ARG A 66 4.36 -12.07 -12.77
CA ARG A 66 4.75 -12.40 -14.15
C ARG A 66 4.23 -11.33 -15.12
N PRO A 67 4.98 -10.98 -16.18
CA PRO A 67 4.55 -10.01 -17.19
C PRO A 67 3.19 -10.35 -17.82
N GLN A 68 2.88 -11.63 -18.02
CA GLN A 68 1.59 -12.07 -18.54
C GLN A 68 0.43 -11.72 -17.59
N SER A 69 0.62 -11.96 -16.27
CA SER A 69 -0.40 -11.60 -15.26
C SER A 69 -0.56 -10.08 -15.16
N MET A 70 0.55 -9.33 -15.25
CA MET A 70 0.49 -7.88 -15.31
C MET A 70 -0.24 -7.39 -16.54
N GLY A 71 0.01 -8.00 -17.71
CA GLY A 71 -0.68 -7.68 -18.96
C GLY A 71 -2.19 -7.83 -18.84
N GLN A 72 -2.68 -8.89 -18.18
CA GLN A 72 -4.09 -9.09 -17.91
C GLN A 72 -4.67 -8.00 -17.01
N THR A 73 -4.01 -7.70 -15.88
CA THR A 73 -4.43 -6.62 -14.97
C THR A 73 -4.52 -5.28 -15.71
N LEU A 74 -3.53 -4.97 -16.54
CA LEU A 74 -3.51 -3.73 -17.32
C LEU A 74 -4.63 -3.68 -18.36
N ALA A 75 -4.93 -4.78 -19.05
CA ALA A 75 -6.03 -4.86 -19.99
C ALA A 75 -7.39 -4.58 -19.31
N GLU A 76 -7.59 -5.12 -18.11
CA GLU A 76 -8.79 -4.85 -17.30
C GLU A 76 -8.89 -3.38 -16.90
N LEU A 77 -7.79 -2.77 -16.45
CA LEU A 77 -7.73 -1.35 -16.08
C LEU A 77 -7.94 -0.41 -17.29
N GLU A 78 -7.41 -0.78 -18.46
CA GLU A 78 -7.66 -0.05 -19.72
C GLU A 78 -9.13 -0.13 -20.13
N THR A 79 -9.74 -1.31 -20.02
CA THR A 79 -11.16 -1.52 -20.32
C THR A 79 -12.05 -0.67 -19.40
N GLN A 80 -11.63 -0.47 -18.15
CA GLN A 80 -12.31 0.40 -17.19
C GLN A 80 -11.99 1.89 -17.41
N GLY A 81 -11.08 2.24 -18.33
CA GLY A 81 -10.69 3.61 -18.59
C GLY A 81 -9.83 4.25 -17.49
N LEU A 82 -9.21 3.46 -16.61
CA LEU A 82 -8.42 3.94 -15.47
C LEU A 82 -6.95 4.15 -15.82
N VAL A 83 -6.44 3.45 -16.82
CA VAL A 83 -5.11 3.63 -17.40
C VAL A 83 -5.19 3.76 -18.91
N SER A 84 -4.19 4.39 -19.49
CA SER A 84 -4.01 4.50 -20.94
C SER A 84 -2.59 4.15 -21.34
N ARG A 85 -2.39 3.75 -22.60
CA ARG A 85 -1.09 3.49 -23.19
C ARG A 85 -0.65 4.66 -24.05
N ARG A 86 0.64 4.95 -23.98
CA ARG A 86 1.29 5.86 -24.92
C ARG A 86 2.68 5.40 -25.29
N PRO A 87 3.21 5.80 -26.45
CA PRO A 87 4.62 5.59 -26.76
C PRO A 87 5.51 6.33 -25.75
N ASP A 88 6.67 5.76 -25.47
CA ASP A 88 7.71 6.47 -24.73
C ASP A 88 8.36 7.51 -25.65
N GLU A 89 8.39 8.77 -25.22
CA GLU A 89 9.00 9.85 -26.00
C GLU A 89 10.52 9.70 -26.17
N ALA A 90 11.16 9.06 -25.20
CA ALA A 90 12.61 8.80 -25.25
C ALA A 90 12.96 7.56 -26.10
N ASP A 91 12.08 6.56 -26.13
CA ASP A 91 12.23 5.33 -26.92
C ASP A 91 10.87 4.90 -27.46
N GLY A 92 10.57 5.29 -28.70
CA GLY A 92 9.31 5.00 -29.37
C GLY A 92 8.98 3.50 -29.56
N ARG A 93 9.93 2.59 -29.24
CA ARG A 93 9.70 1.14 -29.21
C ARG A 93 9.05 0.69 -27.91
N ARG A 94 9.11 1.52 -26.87
CA ARG A 94 8.52 1.24 -25.56
C ARG A 94 7.11 1.84 -25.49
N THR A 95 6.23 1.09 -24.85
CA THR A 95 4.87 1.54 -24.50
C THR A 95 4.81 1.74 -22.98
N LEU A 96 4.39 2.92 -22.58
CA LEU A 96 4.17 3.28 -21.19
C LEU A 96 2.69 3.27 -20.86
N LEU A 97 2.39 2.85 -19.64
CA LEU A 97 1.07 2.94 -19.01
C LEU A 97 1.06 4.16 -18.11
N GLU A 98 -0.02 4.90 -18.10
CA GLU A 98 -0.22 6.05 -17.21
C GLU A 98 -1.66 6.11 -16.71
N LEU A 99 -1.87 6.80 -15.59
CA LEU A 99 -3.21 7.04 -15.09
C LEU A 99 -3.96 8.01 -16.00
N THR A 100 -5.20 7.68 -16.29
CA THR A 100 -6.17 8.66 -16.81
C THR A 100 -6.66 9.56 -15.67
N ASP A 101 -7.37 10.64 -16.00
CA ASP A 101 -8.03 11.49 -14.99
C ASP A 101 -9.05 10.67 -14.19
N ALA A 102 -9.80 9.77 -14.84
CA ALA A 102 -10.70 8.84 -14.18
C ALA A 102 -9.93 7.89 -13.23
N GLY A 103 -8.75 7.40 -13.63
CA GLY A 103 -7.89 6.59 -12.80
C GLY A 103 -7.41 7.31 -11.55
N ARG A 104 -6.98 8.58 -11.68
CA ARG A 104 -6.57 9.42 -10.55
C ARG A 104 -7.72 9.66 -9.57
N GLN A 105 -8.88 10.00 -10.10
CA GLN A 105 -10.08 10.24 -9.28
C GLN A 105 -10.51 8.96 -8.53
N THR A 106 -10.60 7.84 -9.24
CA THR A 106 -10.98 6.55 -8.63
C THR A 106 -10.02 6.11 -7.53
N LEU A 107 -8.71 6.31 -7.73
CA LEU A 107 -7.69 6.03 -6.72
C LEU A 107 -7.83 6.94 -5.48
N ALA A 108 -8.10 8.22 -5.69
CA ALA A 108 -8.31 9.18 -4.60
C ALA A 108 -9.56 8.81 -3.77
N GLU A 109 -10.66 8.47 -4.42
CA GLU A 109 -11.90 8.03 -3.75
C GLU A 109 -11.70 6.73 -2.93
N ASP A 110 -10.93 5.79 -3.47
CA ASP A 110 -10.60 4.53 -2.78
C ASP A 110 -9.71 4.78 -1.55
N ARG A 111 -8.73 5.67 -1.67
CA ARG A 111 -7.90 6.11 -0.54
C ARG A 111 -8.73 6.77 0.55
N GLN A 112 -9.61 7.70 0.19
CA GLN A 112 -10.47 8.40 1.14
C GLN A 112 -11.35 7.43 1.94
N ARG A 113 -11.89 6.40 1.31
CA ARG A 113 -12.71 5.38 2.02
C ARG A 113 -11.89 4.62 3.06
N ARG A 114 -10.69 4.16 2.69
CA ARG A 114 -9.81 3.40 3.58
C ARG A 114 -9.29 4.27 4.73
N GLU A 115 -8.84 5.47 4.41
CA GLU A 115 -8.36 6.44 5.39
C GLU A 115 -9.50 6.89 6.30
N GLY A 116 -10.69 7.14 5.75
CA GLY A 116 -11.87 7.52 6.53
C GLY A 116 -12.28 6.45 7.54
N TRP A 117 -12.29 5.18 7.12
CA TRP A 117 -12.55 4.07 8.05
C TRP A 117 -11.49 3.97 9.15
N LEU A 118 -10.20 4.05 8.78
CA LEU A 118 -9.10 4.01 9.76
C LEU A 118 -9.16 5.19 10.74
N THR A 119 -9.39 6.40 10.22
CA THR A 119 -9.51 7.60 11.04
C THR A 119 -10.63 7.44 12.06
N GLN A 120 -11.81 7.04 11.61
CA GLN A 120 -12.96 6.83 12.48
C GLN A 120 -12.70 5.75 13.54
N ALA A 121 -12.10 4.63 13.13
CA ALA A 121 -11.78 3.55 14.05
C ALA A 121 -10.76 3.99 15.12
N ILE A 122 -9.73 4.73 14.71
CA ILE A 122 -8.72 5.26 15.65
C ILE A 122 -9.33 6.28 16.61
N GLU A 123 -10.16 7.19 16.14
CA GLU A 123 -10.80 8.21 16.96
C GLU A 123 -11.80 7.62 17.98
N GLN A 124 -12.50 6.56 17.60
CA GLN A 124 -13.56 5.98 18.44
C GLN A 124 -13.06 4.93 19.43
N GLU A 125 -12.04 4.15 19.07
CA GLU A 125 -11.62 2.97 19.81
C GLU A 125 -10.33 3.17 20.63
N PHE A 126 -9.57 4.26 20.37
CA PHE A 126 -8.27 4.46 21.00
C PHE A 126 -8.22 5.74 21.83
N SER A 127 -7.60 5.66 23.03
CA SER A 127 -7.30 6.84 23.85
C SER A 127 -6.27 7.74 23.16
N ALA A 128 -6.12 8.96 23.63
CA ALA A 128 -5.13 9.90 23.09
C ALA A 128 -3.70 9.35 23.20
N GLU A 129 -3.37 8.69 24.30
CA GLU A 129 -2.06 8.07 24.52
C GLU A 129 -1.83 6.90 23.57
N GLU A 130 -2.86 6.08 23.31
CA GLU A 130 -2.78 4.97 22.35
C GLU A 130 -2.65 5.47 20.91
N GLN A 131 -3.32 6.55 20.55
CA GLN A 131 -3.16 7.22 19.25
C GLN A 131 -1.73 7.71 19.04
N GLU A 132 -1.11 8.26 20.08
CA GLU A 132 0.30 8.68 20.01
C GLU A 132 1.25 7.49 19.83
N VAL A 133 1.02 6.37 20.53
CA VAL A 133 1.78 5.12 20.35
C VAL A 133 1.65 4.60 18.91
N LEU A 134 0.45 4.61 18.34
CA LEU A 134 0.23 4.24 16.94
C LEU A 134 1.01 5.16 16.00
N ALA A 135 0.96 6.48 16.21
CA ALA A 135 1.69 7.44 15.40
C ALA A 135 3.20 7.20 15.44
N GLN A 136 3.76 6.87 16.60
CA GLN A 136 5.17 6.54 16.77
C GLN A 136 5.55 5.20 16.15
N ALA A 137 4.62 4.26 16.04
CA ALA A 137 4.86 2.96 15.41
C ALA A 137 4.97 3.04 13.88
N ILE A 138 4.32 4.00 13.22
CA ILE A 138 4.31 4.12 11.76
C ILE A 138 5.71 4.18 11.14
N PRO A 139 6.64 5.07 11.58
CA PRO A 139 7.98 5.10 11.00
C PRO A 139 8.79 3.83 11.29
N LEU A 140 8.52 3.11 12.39
CA LEU A 140 9.16 1.84 12.68
C LEU A 140 8.70 0.74 11.71
N LEU A 141 7.40 0.69 11.42
CA LEU A 141 6.82 -0.23 10.45
C LEU A 141 7.29 0.09 9.02
N ALA A 142 7.37 1.38 8.67
CA ALA A 142 7.86 1.81 7.36
C ALA A 142 9.28 1.30 7.08
N ARG A 143 10.17 1.31 8.06
CA ARG A 143 11.55 0.78 7.93
C ARG A 143 11.58 -0.70 7.53
N LEU A 144 10.61 -1.50 7.94
CA LEU A 144 10.53 -2.92 7.54
C LEU A 144 10.20 -3.10 6.05
N THR A 145 9.63 -2.09 5.41
CA THR A 145 9.30 -2.15 3.97
C THR A 145 10.47 -1.81 3.07
N GLU A 146 11.57 -1.29 3.63
CA GLU A 146 12.78 -0.87 2.91
C GLU A 146 13.89 -1.93 2.93
N LEU A 147 13.69 -3.05 3.64
CA LEU A 147 14.64 -4.18 3.72
C LEU A 147 14.49 -5.13 2.47
#